data_293d86cacba8b3e79cc52c84cb530224
#
_entry.id   293d86cacba8b3e79cc52c84cb530224
#
_cell.length_a   1.000
_cell.length_b   1.000
_cell.length_c   1.000
_cell.angle_alpha   90.00
_cell.angle_beta   90.00
_cell.angle_gamma   90.00
#
_symmetry.space_group_name_H-M   'P 1'
#
loop_
_entity.id
_entity.type
_entity.pdbx_description
1 polymer ?
#
loop_
_entity_poly.entity_id
_entity_poly.type
_entity_poly.pdbx_seq_one_letter_code
_entity_poly.pdbx_strand_id
1 'polypeptide(L)'
;MPKLKAALASQQHSVAKLAARKRAQAAEDAKRASIKASVDGVKKGKKRAKAAASKMANEAKSEGLEQITKSKAKKKPPTIPFDKQDTILLLGEANFSFSLSLLREPHNLPAHQILATVYDSERTTLEKYPDAAENIRLLKEEGVRVEFGVDAGALEKCKAVGKGRRWSRVIFNFPHVGAGITDQDRNILTNQHMLLKFFRSVEPLLTEGPTHIPIPQSSSSKSNSKDKQKRKQKKPSSDDEAAPEPEDEEEDFFFNDDPTFTNPKIVVPKEFTPPKRAGTVLITILSCPPYTLWCLPQLAARPPPICPGTNLPQPRYTLLRSFEFRPEIYEGYAHRRTIGWKEGLSKSENEEILGRKGMPRTYEFVRTTNTKGD
;
A
#
# COMPACT_ATOMS: atom_id res chain seq x y z
N MET A 1 -58.75 -11.41 -36.58
CA MET A 1 -58.30 -12.11 -35.36
C MET A 1 -56.86 -11.80 -34.88
N PRO A 2 -55.90 -11.27 -35.68
CA PRO A 2 -54.51 -10.98 -35.18
C PRO A 2 -54.42 -9.83 -34.18
N LYS A 3 -55.24 -8.80 -34.29
CA LYS A 3 -55.19 -7.61 -33.39
C LYS A 3 -55.54 -7.92 -31.92
N LEU A 4 -56.46 -8.87 -31.67
CA LEU A 4 -56.85 -9.27 -30.32
C LEU A 4 -55.73 -10.04 -29.59
N LYS A 5 -55.01 -10.90 -30.30
CA LYS A 5 -53.82 -11.63 -29.72
C LYS A 5 -52.68 -10.69 -29.35
N ALA A 6 -52.41 -9.67 -30.18
CA ALA A 6 -51.37 -8.68 -29.89
C ALA A 6 -51.75 -7.81 -28.68
N ALA A 7 -52.98 -7.41 -28.54
CA ALA A 7 -53.48 -6.65 -27.38
C ALA A 7 -53.37 -7.46 -26.08
N LEU A 8 -53.74 -8.76 -26.12
CA LEU A 8 -53.64 -9.64 -24.96
C LEU A 8 -52.17 -9.88 -24.54
N ALA A 9 -51.25 -10.10 -25.50
CA ALA A 9 -49.83 -10.24 -25.25
C ALA A 9 -49.23 -8.97 -24.64
N SER A 10 -49.61 -7.76 -25.12
CA SER A 10 -49.18 -6.49 -24.54
C SER A 10 -49.67 -6.31 -23.12
N GLN A 11 -50.93 -6.69 -22.83
CA GLN A 11 -51.48 -6.64 -21.49
C GLN A 11 -50.78 -7.62 -20.54
N GLN A 12 -50.50 -8.85 -20.96
CA GLN A 12 -49.77 -9.83 -20.18
C GLN A 12 -48.33 -9.34 -19.89
N HIS A 13 -47.64 -8.74 -20.85
CA HIS A 13 -46.32 -8.15 -20.68
C HIS A 13 -46.32 -6.99 -19.67
N SER A 14 -47.32 -6.10 -19.71
CA SER A 14 -47.45 -5.00 -18.76
C SER A 14 -47.72 -5.48 -17.34
N VAL A 15 -48.58 -6.50 -17.17
CA VAL A 15 -48.86 -7.15 -15.86
C VAL A 15 -47.57 -7.83 -15.31
N ALA A 16 -46.83 -8.56 -16.15
CA ALA A 16 -45.57 -9.19 -15.75
C ALA A 16 -44.52 -8.17 -15.34
N LYS A 17 -44.41 -7.05 -16.05
CA LYS A 17 -43.52 -5.96 -15.72
C LYS A 17 -43.88 -5.28 -14.38
N LEU A 18 -45.18 -5.09 -14.11
CA LEU A 18 -45.65 -4.57 -12.84
C LEU A 18 -45.37 -5.52 -11.68
N ALA A 19 -45.54 -6.83 -11.87
CA ALA A 19 -45.25 -7.86 -10.88
C ALA A 19 -43.77 -7.93 -10.57
N ALA A 20 -42.89 -7.85 -11.59
CA ALA A 20 -41.44 -7.80 -11.42
C ALA A 20 -41.00 -6.56 -10.63
N ARG A 21 -41.60 -5.37 -10.92
CA ARG A 21 -41.31 -4.15 -10.18
C ARG A 21 -41.73 -4.25 -8.70
N LYS A 22 -42.90 -4.82 -8.42
CA LYS A 22 -43.34 -5.08 -7.03
C LYS A 22 -42.41 -6.05 -6.27
N ARG A 23 -41.93 -7.11 -6.94
CA ARG A 23 -40.97 -8.05 -6.33
C ARG A 23 -39.64 -7.37 -6.03
N ALA A 24 -39.12 -6.55 -6.94
CA ALA A 24 -37.90 -5.78 -6.74
C ALA A 24 -38.02 -4.79 -5.57
N GLN A 25 -39.15 -4.08 -5.48
CA GLN A 25 -39.43 -3.17 -4.37
C GLN A 25 -39.51 -3.88 -3.05
N ALA A 26 -40.21 -5.04 -2.96
CA ALA A 26 -40.30 -5.82 -1.75
C ALA A 26 -38.95 -6.40 -1.30
N ALA A 27 -38.08 -6.77 -2.25
CA ALA A 27 -36.71 -7.24 -1.94
C ALA A 27 -35.83 -6.10 -1.39
N GLU A 28 -36.00 -4.87 -1.92
CA GLU A 28 -35.28 -3.69 -1.41
C GLU A 28 -35.75 -3.30 -0.01
N ASP A 29 -37.08 -3.32 0.23
CA ASP A 29 -37.66 -3.02 1.55
C ASP A 29 -37.23 -4.06 2.59
N ALA A 30 -37.16 -5.36 2.23
CA ALA A 30 -36.66 -6.42 3.09
C ALA A 30 -35.17 -6.21 3.44
N LYS A 31 -34.34 -5.79 2.48
CA LYS A 31 -32.92 -5.42 2.74
C LYS A 31 -32.82 -4.24 3.69
N ARG A 32 -33.61 -3.21 3.50
CA ARG A 32 -33.64 -2.02 4.39
C ARG A 32 -34.08 -2.41 5.80
N ALA A 33 -35.10 -3.26 5.94
CA ALA A 33 -35.58 -3.76 7.24
C ALA A 33 -34.49 -4.60 7.96
N SER A 34 -33.77 -5.47 7.23
CA SER A 34 -32.66 -6.27 7.78
C SER A 34 -31.50 -5.38 8.27
N ILE A 35 -31.12 -4.36 7.49
CA ILE A 35 -30.07 -3.39 7.89
C ILE A 35 -30.52 -2.60 9.13
N LYS A 36 -31.79 -2.17 9.19
CA LYS A 36 -32.33 -1.44 10.35
C LYS A 36 -32.33 -2.32 11.61
N ALA A 37 -32.75 -3.58 11.51
CA ALA A 37 -32.72 -4.54 12.61
C ALA A 37 -31.28 -4.82 13.12
N SER A 38 -30.31 -4.92 12.23
CA SER A 38 -28.89 -5.05 12.55
C SER A 38 -28.36 -3.83 13.31
N VAL A 39 -28.68 -2.62 12.86
CA VAL A 39 -28.26 -1.36 13.51
C VAL A 39 -28.91 -1.19 14.89
N ASP A 40 -30.19 -1.54 15.03
CA ASP A 40 -30.90 -1.47 16.32
C ASP A 40 -30.45 -2.55 17.30
N GLY A 41 -30.05 -3.74 16.83
CA GLY A 41 -29.39 -4.78 17.62
C GLY A 41 -28.06 -4.31 18.20
N VAL A 42 -27.24 -3.62 17.41
CA VAL A 42 -25.95 -3.05 17.86
C VAL A 42 -26.18 -1.92 18.89
N LYS A 43 -27.22 -1.09 18.71
CA LYS A 43 -27.58 -0.02 19.67
C LYS A 43 -28.07 -0.61 21.01
N LYS A 44 -28.87 -1.68 20.99
CA LYS A 44 -29.31 -2.41 22.21
C LYS A 44 -28.13 -3.07 22.93
N GLY A 45 -27.20 -3.68 22.20
CA GLY A 45 -25.97 -4.25 22.74
C GLY A 45 -25.10 -3.20 23.45
N LYS A 46 -24.89 -2.02 22.83
CA LYS A 46 -24.16 -0.90 23.43
C LYS A 46 -24.86 -0.32 24.67
N LYS A 47 -26.20 -0.22 24.69
CA LYS A 47 -26.94 0.21 25.90
C LYS A 47 -26.82 -0.78 27.04
N ARG A 48 -26.89 -2.10 26.76
CA ARG A 48 -26.69 -3.16 27.78
C ARG A 48 -25.27 -3.17 28.35
N ALA A 49 -24.25 -3.02 27.48
CA ALA A 49 -22.86 -2.93 27.90
C ALA A 49 -22.61 -1.67 28.75
N LYS A 50 -23.19 -0.53 28.40
CA LYS A 50 -23.08 0.71 29.19
C LYS A 50 -23.81 0.64 30.53
N ALA A 51 -24.95 -0.04 30.62
CA ALA A 51 -25.69 -0.26 31.87
C ALA A 51 -24.96 -1.26 32.79
N ALA A 52 -24.34 -2.33 32.23
CA ALA A 52 -23.50 -3.25 33.00
C ALA A 52 -22.22 -2.57 33.54
N ALA A 53 -21.57 -1.73 32.73
CA ALA A 53 -20.41 -0.96 33.15
C ALA A 53 -20.75 0.07 34.25
N SER A 54 -21.94 0.68 34.21
CA SER A 54 -22.38 1.63 35.25
C SER A 54 -22.76 0.93 36.57
N LYS A 55 -23.28 -0.32 36.53
CA LYS A 55 -23.52 -1.12 37.70
C LYS A 55 -22.22 -1.56 38.41
N MET A 56 -21.22 -2.01 37.65
CA MET A 56 -19.88 -2.34 38.18
C MET A 56 -19.14 -1.13 38.73
N ALA A 57 -19.34 0.07 38.14
CA ALA A 57 -18.71 1.30 38.64
C ALA A 57 -19.32 1.83 39.95
N ASN A 58 -20.58 1.45 40.30
CA ASN A 58 -21.21 1.83 41.57
C ASN A 58 -20.88 0.86 42.72
N GLU A 59 -20.57 -0.42 42.42
CA GLU A 59 -20.13 -1.39 43.44
C GLU A 59 -18.66 -1.22 43.82
N ALA A 60 -17.83 -0.60 42.96
CA ALA A 60 -16.41 -0.33 43.23
C ALA A 60 -16.12 0.98 44.00
N LYS A 61 -17.15 1.71 44.43
CA LYS A 61 -16.97 2.99 45.17
C LYS A 61 -16.94 2.84 46.71
N SER A 62 -17.02 1.62 47.24
CA SER A 62 -17.03 1.37 48.69
C SER A 62 -15.73 0.79 49.27
N GLU A 63 -14.71 0.47 48.48
CA GLU A 63 -13.44 -0.02 49.04
C GLU A 63 -12.23 0.62 48.33
N GLY A 64 -11.49 1.39 49.09
CA GLY A 64 -10.03 1.60 49.01
C GLY A 64 -9.49 2.34 47.79
N LEU A 65 -9.00 3.55 48.10
CA LEU A 65 -7.99 4.25 47.28
C LEU A 65 -6.83 3.30 46.93
N GLU A 66 -6.74 2.88 45.67
CA GLU A 66 -5.45 2.54 45.08
C GLU A 66 -5.43 2.97 43.62
N GLN A 67 -4.33 3.63 43.26
CA GLN A 67 -4.04 4.21 41.97
C GLN A 67 -4.03 3.16 40.88
N ILE A 68 -5.12 3.02 40.11
CA ILE A 68 -5.07 2.32 38.82
C ILE A 68 -4.55 3.34 37.81
N THR A 69 -3.23 3.43 37.70
CA THR A 69 -2.59 3.98 36.51
C THR A 69 -3.11 3.22 35.31
N LYS A 70 -3.95 3.88 34.49
CA LYS A 70 -4.30 3.39 33.17
C LYS A 70 -3.01 3.09 32.43
N SER A 71 -2.63 1.83 32.33
CA SER A 71 -1.54 1.40 31.48
C SER A 71 -1.90 1.78 30.05
N LYS A 72 -1.34 2.90 29.59
CA LYS A 72 -1.34 3.23 28.15
C LYS A 72 -0.69 2.06 27.47
N ALA A 73 -1.49 1.22 26.78
CA ALA A 73 -0.97 0.14 25.97
C ALA A 73 0.15 0.74 25.13
N LYS A 74 1.40 0.27 25.32
CA LYS A 74 2.58 0.77 24.60
C LYS A 74 2.28 0.63 23.12
N LYS A 75 2.13 1.73 22.41
CA LYS A 75 1.94 1.73 20.94
C LYS A 75 3.11 0.95 20.35
N LYS A 76 2.81 -0.06 19.55
CA LYS A 76 3.87 -0.81 18.83
C LYS A 76 4.72 0.18 18.03
N PRO A 77 6.03 -0.04 17.92
CA PRO A 77 6.89 0.83 17.12
C PRO A 77 6.36 0.88 15.67
N PRO A 78 6.56 1.99 14.95
CA PRO A 78 6.17 2.10 13.56
C PRO A 78 6.97 1.12 12.70
N THR A 79 6.33 0.60 11.65
CA THR A 79 7.01 -0.27 10.69
C THR A 79 7.64 0.59 9.60
N ILE A 80 8.95 0.52 9.45
CA ILE A 80 9.71 1.13 8.35
C ILE A 80 9.96 0.03 7.31
N PRO A 81 9.36 0.11 6.10
CA PRO A 81 9.46 -0.96 5.09
C PRO A 81 10.66 -0.81 4.15
N PHE A 82 11.57 0.11 4.43
CA PHE A 82 12.67 0.50 3.55
C PHE A 82 14.03 0.18 4.13
N ASP A 83 14.98 -0.08 3.24
CA ASP A 83 16.38 -0.33 3.51
C ASP A 83 17.25 0.59 2.62
N LYS A 84 18.45 0.97 3.07
CA LYS A 84 19.37 1.83 2.29
C LYS A 84 19.81 1.23 0.94
N GLN A 85 19.70 -0.09 0.79
CA GLN A 85 20.00 -0.79 -0.45
C GLN A 85 18.81 -0.83 -1.43
N ASP A 86 17.61 -0.40 -1.00
CA ASP A 86 16.42 -0.47 -1.84
C ASP A 86 16.51 0.47 -3.04
N THR A 87 16.08 -0.03 -4.20
CA THR A 87 15.71 0.80 -5.36
C THR A 87 14.22 1.07 -5.29
N ILE A 88 13.84 2.33 -5.28
CA ILE A 88 12.48 2.77 -4.95
C ILE A 88 11.83 3.48 -6.13
N LEU A 89 10.69 2.98 -6.55
CA LEU A 89 9.79 3.63 -7.49
C LEU A 89 8.55 4.14 -6.76
N LEU A 90 8.33 5.44 -6.79
CA LEU A 90 7.16 6.10 -6.23
C LEU A 90 6.19 6.46 -7.35
N LEU A 91 4.94 6.01 -7.24
CA LEU A 91 3.90 6.21 -8.24
C LEU A 91 2.78 7.11 -7.71
N GLY A 92 2.31 8.00 -8.56
CA GLY A 92 1.16 8.85 -8.26
C GLY A 92 1.43 9.85 -7.14
N GLU A 93 2.65 10.35 -7.03
CA GLU A 93 2.97 11.46 -6.15
C GLU A 93 2.11 12.68 -6.53
N ALA A 94 1.63 13.40 -5.55
CA ALA A 94 0.88 14.64 -5.80
C ALA A 94 1.83 15.84 -5.76
N ASN A 95 2.27 16.21 -4.56
CA ASN A 95 3.16 17.33 -4.28
C ASN A 95 4.61 16.90 -4.00
N PHE A 96 4.96 15.63 -4.14
CA PHE A 96 6.30 15.06 -3.90
C PHE A 96 6.85 15.17 -2.48
N SER A 97 6.02 15.54 -1.51
CA SER A 97 6.43 15.65 -0.11
C SER A 97 6.78 14.29 0.51
N PHE A 98 6.12 13.19 0.08
CA PHE A 98 6.46 11.84 0.52
C PHE A 98 7.84 11.43 -0.01
N SER A 99 8.13 11.69 -1.28
CA SER A 99 9.45 11.42 -1.86
C SER A 99 10.56 12.15 -1.09
N LEU A 100 10.34 13.42 -0.75
CA LEU A 100 11.29 14.23 0.01
C LEU A 100 11.50 13.70 1.43
N SER A 101 10.44 13.22 2.09
CA SER A 101 10.53 12.65 3.43
C SER A 101 11.39 11.38 3.51
N LEU A 102 11.55 10.65 2.40
CA LEU A 102 12.39 9.45 2.36
C LEU A 102 13.90 9.76 2.43
N LEU A 103 14.30 10.99 2.11
CA LEU A 103 15.69 11.45 2.22
C LEU A 103 16.06 11.88 3.65
N ARG A 104 15.05 12.10 4.50
CA ARG A 104 15.18 12.58 5.88
C ARG A 104 15.15 11.44 6.90
N GLU A 105 15.49 11.77 8.15
CA GLU A 105 15.31 10.85 9.28
C GLU A 105 13.85 10.41 9.43
N PRO A 106 13.57 9.17 9.79
CA PRO A 106 14.53 8.08 10.10
C PRO A 106 14.96 7.26 8.88
N HIS A 107 14.54 7.64 7.65
CA HIS A 107 14.73 6.83 6.45
C HIS A 107 16.13 6.98 5.84
N ASN A 108 16.60 8.21 5.62
CA ASN A 108 17.92 8.54 5.04
C ASN A 108 18.28 7.69 3.81
N LEU A 109 17.35 7.58 2.87
CA LEU A 109 17.53 6.75 1.68
C LEU A 109 18.40 7.43 0.64
N PRO A 110 19.23 6.70 -0.12
CA PRO A 110 20.07 7.29 -1.14
C PRO A 110 19.26 7.86 -2.31
N ALA A 111 19.39 9.14 -2.58
CA ALA A 111 18.61 9.85 -3.61
C ALA A 111 18.71 9.21 -5.00
N HIS A 112 19.92 8.74 -5.41
CA HIS A 112 20.16 8.10 -6.70
C HIS A 112 19.43 6.77 -6.90
N GLN A 113 18.92 6.15 -5.82
CA GLN A 113 18.14 4.91 -5.82
C GLN A 113 16.64 5.16 -5.93
N ILE A 114 16.19 6.44 -5.94
CA ILE A 114 14.78 6.82 -5.93
C ILE A 114 14.39 7.41 -7.29
N LEU A 115 13.23 6.98 -7.78
CA LEU A 115 12.51 7.62 -8.89
C LEU A 115 11.11 8.00 -8.40
N ALA A 116 10.84 9.29 -8.34
CA ALA A 116 9.54 9.84 -7.97
C ALA A 116 8.72 10.16 -9.23
N THR A 117 7.47 9.69 -9.31
CA THR A 117 6.65 9.89 -10.50
C THR A 117 5.25 10.39 -10.18
N VAL A 118 4.68 11.14 -11.10
CA VAL A 118 3.30 11.63 -11.04
C VAL A 118 2.57 11.33 -12.36
N TYR A 119 1.25 11.12 -12.27
CA TYR A 119 0.39 10.89 -13.43
C TYR A 119 0.20 12.17 -14.26
N ASP A 120 0.04 13.31 -13.60
CA ASP A 120 -0.18 14.59 -14.24
C ASP A 120 1.09 15.10 -14.96
N SER A 121 0.92 15.99 -15.95
CA SER A 121 2.03 16.73 -16.54
C SER A 121 2.66 17.68 -15.52
N GLU A 122 3.89 18.11 -15.73
CA GLU A 122 4.56 19.07 -14.85
C GLU A 122 3.70 20.34 -14.64
N ARG A 123 3.21 20.93 -15.72
CA ARG A 123 2.33 22.09 -15.67
C ARG A 123 1.10 21.84 -14.78
N THR A 124 0.40 20.73 -15.01
CA THR A 124 -0.82 20.39 -14.25
C THR A 124 -0.49 20.14 -12.78
N THR A 125 0.65 19.53 -12.48
CA THR A 125 1.11 19.28 -11.12
C THR A 125 1.35 20.58 -10.36
N LEU A 126 2.05 21.54 -10.99
CA LEU A 126 2.33 22.84 -10.39
C LEU A 126 1.07 23.69 -10.22
N GLU A 127 0.11 23.59 -11.15
CA GLU A 127 -1.20 24.26 -11.03
C GLU A 127 -2.06 23.69 -9.91
N LYS A 128 -2.01 22.35 -9.69
CA LYS A 128 -2.83 21.67 -8.68
C LYS A 128 -2.28 21.78 -7.26
N TYR A 129 -0.95 21.80 -7.11
CA TYR A 129 -0.28 21.67 -5.82
C TYR A 129 0.71 22.81 -5.61
N PRO A 130 0.35 23.85 -4.83
CA PRO A 130 1.19 25.04 -4.64
C PRO A 130 2.58 24.74 -4.05
N ASP A 131 2.69 23.66 -3.24
CA ASP A 131 3.93 23.22 -2.59
C ASP A 131 4.79 22.26 -3.46
N ALA A 132 4.30 21.87 -4.65
CA ALA A 132 5.02 20.93 -5.50
C ALA A 132 6.30 21.52 -6.10
N ALA A 133 6.30 22.78 -6.49
CA ALA A 133 7.46 23.44 -7.11
C ALA A 133 8.70 23.37 -6.21
N GLU A 134 8.55 23.71 -4.95
CA GLU A 134 9.63 23.70 -3.98
C GLU A 134 10.10 22.27 -3.67
N ASN A 135 9.18 21.33 -3.46
CA ASN A 135 9.53 19.94 -3.22
C ASN A 135 10.30 19.32 -4.41
N ILE A 136 9.88 19.60 -5.64
CA ILE A 136 10.56 19.13 -6.86
C ILE A 136 11.96 19.73 -6.97
N ARG A 137 12.11 21.03 -6.67
CA ARG A 137 13.42 21.72 -6.66
C ARG A 137 14.38 21.01 -5.69
N LEU A 138 13.95 20.82 -4.43
CA LEU A 138 14.74 20.16 -3.41
C LEU A 138 15.10 18.71 -3.79
N LEU A 139 14.16 17.94 -4.34
CA LEU A 139 14.43 16.56 -4.81
C LEU A 139 15.50 16.51 -5.89
N LYS A 140 15.43 17.43 -6.87
CA LYS A 140 16.43 17.52 -7.95
C LYS A 140 17.80 17.92 -7.43
N GLU A 141 17.88 18.83 -6.48
CA GLU A 141 19.12 19.25 -5.81
C GLU A 141 19.78 18.11 -5.03
N GLU A 142 18.98 17.27 -4.34
CA GLU A 142 19.45 16.07 -3.66
C GLU A 142 19.80 14.91 -4.62
N GLY A 143 19.48 15.05 -5.92
CA GLY A 143 19.78 14.06 -6.95
C GLY A 143 18.72 12.98 -7.15
N VAL A 144 17.50 13.20 -6.64
CA VAL A 144 16.34 12.33 -6.94
C VAL A 144 15.84 12.62 -8.35
N ARG A 145 15.52 11.57 -9.09
CA ARG A 145 14.92 11.71 -10.40
C ARG A 145 13.40 11.85 -10.28
N VAL A 146 12.85 12.82 -11.00
CA VAL A 146 11.44 13.15 -11.05
C VAL A 146 10.92 12.99 -12.47
N GLU A 147 9.82 12.26 -12.66
CA GLU A 147 9.20 12.02 -13.96
C GLU A 147 7.69 12.34 -13.91
N PHE A 148 7.21 12.99 -14.96
CA PHE A 148 5.81 13.41 -15.10
C PHE A 148 5.08 12.59 -16.17
N GLY A 149 3.76 12.56 -16.12
CA GLY A 149 2.93 11.88 -17.11
C GLY A 149 3.04 10.34 -17.08
N VAL A 150 3.38 9.78 -15.91
CA VAL A 150 3.60 8.34 -15.75
C VAL A 150 2.30 7.64 -15.34
N ASP A 151 1.75 6.83 -16.26
CA ASP A 151 0.59 5.98 -15.97
C ASP A 151 1.04 4.69 -15.27
N ALA A 152 0.61 4.51 -14.02
CA ALA A 152 0.87 3.29 -13.25
C ALA A 152 0.33 2.01 -13.91
N GLY A 153 -0.68 2.12 -14.77
CA GLY A 153 -1.22 1.00 -15.54
C GLY A 153 -0.46 0.67 -16.83
N ALA A 154 0.56 1.46 -17.19
CA ALA A 154 1.32 1.33 -18.42
C ALA A 154 2.79 1.77 -18.24
N LEU A 155 3.45 1.27 -17.19
CA LEU A 155 4.82 1.65 -16.79
C LEU A 155 5.86 1.34 -17.87
N GLU A 156 5.61 0.36 -18.70
CA GLU A 156 6.44 0.00 -19.86
C GLU A 156 6.61 1.15 -20.88
N LYS A 157 5.69 2.11 -20.89
CA LYS A 157 5.75 3.29 -21.78
C LYS A 157 6.74 4.35 -21.28
N CYS A 158 7.09 4.34 -20.00
CA CYS A 158 8.03 5.28 -19.42
C CYS A 158 9.45 4.71 -19.44
N LYS A 159 10.33 5.26 -20.28
CA LYS A 159 11.73 4.81 -20.39
C LYS A 159 12.50 4.93 -19.08
N ALA A 160 12.21 5.97 -18.30
CA ALA A 160 12.89 6.20 -17.02
C ALA A 160 12.56 5.12 -15.97
N VAL A 161 11.36 4.54 -16.05
CA VAL A 161 10.90 3.48 -15.15
C VAL A 161 11.42 2.11 -15.60
N GLY A 162 11.32 1.78 -16.91
CA GLY A 162 11.44 0.41 -17.40
C GLY A 162 12.78 0.03 -17.99
N LYS A 163 13.49 0.95 -18.68
CA LYS A 163 14.68 0.60 -19.46
C LYS A 163 15.87 0.20 -18.57
N GLY A 164 16.14 -1.11 -18.49
CA GLY A 164 17.31 -1.64 -17.77
C GLY A 164 17.24 -1.48 -16.23
N ARG A 165 16.08 -1.14 -15.69
CA ARG A 165 15.90 -0.94 -14.24
C ARG A 165 15.04 -2.00 -13.62
N ARG A 166 15.36 -2.32 -12.37
CA ARG A 166 14.59 -3.19 -11.51
C ARG A 166 14.38 -2.49 -10.15
N TRP A 167 13.22 -2.69 -9.59
CA TRP A 167 12.78 -2.00 -8.38
C TRP A 167 12.53 -2.99 -7.25
N SER A 168 13.18 -2.78 -6.13
CA SER A 168 12.95 -3.62 -4.95
C SER A 168 11.75 -3.16 -4.14
N ARG A 169 11.37 -1.88 -4.25
CA ARG A 169 10.18 -1.30 -3.65
C ARG A 169 9.43 -0.45 -4.66
N VAL A 170 8.20 -0.82 -4.95
CA VAL A 170 7.28 0.01 -5.74
C VAL A 170 6.14 0.47 -4.84
N ILE A 171 5.99 1.77 -4.69
CA ILE A 171 5.09 2.39 -3.72
C ILE A 171 3.99 3.13 -4.47
N PHE A 172 2.74 2.85 -4.08
CA PHE A 172 1.58 3.55 -4.61
C PHE A 172 0.67 3.97 -3.44
N ASN A 173 0.90 5.18 -2.95
CA ASN A 173 0.17 5.72 -1.82
C ASN A 173 -1.17 6.31 -2.24
N PHE A 174 -2.25 5.88 -1.60
CA PHE A 174 -3.61 6.37 -1.80
C PHE A 174 -4.04 6.42 -3.28
N PRO A 175 -3.83 5.32 -4.04
CA PRO A 175 -4.17 5.27 -5.45
C PRO A 175 -5.66 5.60 -5.65
N HIS A 176 -5.96 6.47 -6.62
CA HIS A 176 -7.33 6.86 -6.95
C HIS A 176 -7.41 7.37 -8.37
N VAL A 177 -8.42 6.94 -9.13
CA VAL A 177 -8.59 7.37 -10.53
C VAL A 177 -8.92 8.87 -10.66
N GLY A 178 -9.47 9.49 -9.61
CA GLY A 178 -9.72 10.94 -9.58
C GLY A 178 -10.85 11.44 -10.52
N ALA A 179 -11.62 10.55 -11.13
CA ALA A 179 -12.60 10.90 -12.16
C ALA A 179 -13.92 11.50 -11.62
N GLY A 180 -14.03 11.81 -10.32
CA GLY A 180 -15.24 12.40 -9.73
C GLY A 180 -16.50 11.52 -9.84
N ILE A 181 -16.33 10.19 -9.92
CA ILE A 181 -17.44 9.23 -10.09
C ILE A 181 -18.27 9.19 -8.83
N THR A 182 -19.54 9.65 -8.92
CA THR A 182 -20.50 9.70 -7.81
C THR A 182 -21.18 8.35 -7.54
N ASP A 183 -21.36 7.53 -8.58
CA ASP A 183 -21.89 6.17 -8.45
C ASP A 183 -20.87 5.26 -7.77
N GLN A 184 -21.30 4.64 -6.65
CA GLN A 184 -20.39 3.86 -5.80
C GLN A 184 -19.87 2.59 -6.50
N ASP A 185 -20.73 1.84 -7.19
CA ASP A 185 -20.33 0.57 -7.81
C ASP A 185 -19.37 0.82 -8.97
N ARG A 186 -19.66 1.84 -9.77
CA ARG A 186 -18.79 2.29 -10.86
C ARG A 186 -17.45 2.81 -10.33
N ASN A 187 -17.44 3.53 -9.20
CA ASN A 187 -16.23 4.00 -8.55
C ASN A 187 -15.36 2.81 -8.11
N ILE A 188 -15.96 1.83 -7.42
CA ILE A 188 -15.25 0.61 -6.97
C ILE A 188 -14.64 -0.11 -8.16
N LEU A 189 -15.44 -0.42 -9.19
CA LEU A 189 -14.98 -1.16 -10.37
C LEU A 189 -13.85 -0.44 -11.10
N THR A 190 -13.95 0.88 -11.26
CA THR A 190 -12.94 1.68 -11.96
C THR A 190 -11.60 1.66 -11.20
N ASN A 191 -11.63 1.79 -9.87
CA ASN A 191 -10.42 1.73 -9.05
C ASN A 191 -9.85 0.29 -9.00
N GLN A 192 -10.68 -0.76 -8.98
CA GLN A 192 -10.22 -2.15 -9.11
C GLN A 192 -9.51 -2.37 -10.45
N HIS A 193 -10.07 -1.88 -11.57
CA HIS A 193 -9.44 -1.98 -12.88
C HIS A 193 -8.11 -1.24 -12.96
N MET A 194 -8.00 -0.06 -12.35
CA MET A 194 -6.73 0.67 -12.24
C MET A 194 -5.68 -0.16 -11.48
N LEU A 195 -6.04 -0.75 -10.33
CA LEU A 195 -5.14 -1.59 -9.54
C LEU A 195 -4.71 -2.86 -10.30
N LEU A 196 -5.62 -3.51 -11.03
CA LEU A 196 -5.28 -4.68 -11.86
C LEU A 196 -4.29 -4.31 -12.97
N LYS A 197 -4.52 -3.20 -13.68
CA LYS A 197 -3.57 -2.71 -14.70
C LYS A 197 -2.21 -2.38 -14.08
N PHE A 198 -2.19 -1.77 -12.91
CA PHE A 198 -0.97 -1.48 -12.16
C PHE A 198 -0.22 -2.78 -11.80
N PHE A 199 -0.87 -3.77 -11.18
CA PHE A 199 -0.23 -5.05 -10.83
C PHE A 199 0.39 -5.75 -12.04
N ARG A 200 -0.26 -5.67 -13.22
CA ARG A 200 0.28 -6.22 -14.47
C ARG A 200 1.51 -5.42 -14.93
N SER A 201 1.43 -4.09 -14.96
CA SER A 201 2.49 -3.26 -15.51
C SER A 201 3.75 -3.24 -14.65
N VAL A 202 3.62 -3.42 -13.33
CA VAL A 202 4.75 -3.42 -12.41
C VAL A 202 5.48 -4.78 -12.34
N GLU A 203 4.81 -5.87 -12.66
CA GLU A 203 5.37 -7.23 -12.55
C GLU A 203 6.77 -7.38 -13.17
N PRO A 204 7.00 -7.01 -14.44
CA PRO A 204 8.29 -7.20 -15.09
C PRO A 204 9.39 -6.25 -14.57
N LEU A 205 9.04 -5.30 -13.73
CA LEU A 205 9.95 -4.30 -13.20
C LEU A 205 10.47 -4.63 -11.80
N LEU A 206 9.94 -5.67 -11.15
CA LEU A 206 10.36 -6.07 -9.81
C LEU A 206 11.71 -6.79 -9.85
N THR A 207 12.53 -6.57 -8.81
CA THR A 207 13.76 -7.36 -8.60
C THR A 207 13.42 -8.82 -8.28
N GLU A 208 14.33 -9.72 -8.61
CA GLU A 208 14.22 -11.15 -8.36
C GLU A 208 15.17 -11.57 -7.24
N GLY A 209 14.81 -12.65 -6.52
CA GLY A 209 15.60 -13.21 -5.44
C GLY A 209 14.75 -13.69 -4.26
N PRO A 210 15.37 -14.00 -3.12
CA PRO A 210 14.65 -14.42 -1.92
C PRO A 210 13.82 -13.27 -1.33
N THR A 211 12.71 -13.60 -0.69
CA THR A 211 11.89 -12.62 0.05
C THR A 211 12.59 -12.21 1.34
N HIS A 212 12.58 -10.93 1.66
CA HIS A 212 13.17 -10.40 2.90
C HIS A 212 12.31 -10.68 4.16
N ILE A 213 11.05 -11.09 3.96
CA ILE A 213 10.12 -11.51 5.01
C ILE A 213 9.59 -12.88 4.61
N PRO A 214 9.51 -13.86 5.54
CA PRO A 214 8.89 -15.15 5.26
C PRO A 214 7.47 -15.01 4.72
N ILE A 215 7.15 -15.76 3.68
CA ILE A 215 5.80 -15.80 3.14
C ILE A 215 4.88 -16.46 4.17
N PRO A 216 3.75 -15.81 4.57
CA PRO A 216 2.79 -16.42 5.48
C PRO A 216 2.27 -17.73 4.89
N GLN A 217 2.49 -18.85 5.59
CA GLN A 217 1.92 -20.13 5.19
C GLN A 217 0.40 -20.07 5.39
N SER A 218 -0.37 -20.32 4.34
CA SER A 218 -1.82 -20.51 4.46
C SER A 218 -2.06 -21.77 5.31
N SER A 219 -2.79 -21.62 6.42
CA SER A 219 -3.18 -22.73 7.29
C SER A 219 -4.27 -23.60 6.62
N SER A 220 -3.98 -24.18 5.47
CA SER A 220 -4.81 -25.20 4.85
C SER A 220 -4.12 -26.55 5.03
N SER A 221 -4.75 -27.40 5.81
CA SER A 221 -4.45 -28.79 6.19
C SER A 221 -3.60 -28.97 7.47
N LYS A 222 -4.29 -28.87 8.62
CA LYS A 222 -3.91 -29.69 9.77
C LYS A 222 -4.43 -31.11 9.52
N SER A 223 -3.66 -31.94 8.84
CA SER A 223 -3.78 -33.38 8.98
C SER A 223 -3.19 -33.76 10.35
N ASN A 224 -4.05 -34.30 11.23
CA ASN A 224 -3.65 -34.92 12.48
C ASN A 224 -2.65 -36.06 12.21
N SER A 225 -1.41 -35.87 12.52
CA SER A 225 -0.50 -36.95 12.85
C SER A 225 0.16 -36.63 14.18
N LYS A 226 -0.41 -37.23 15.24
CA LYS A 226 0.24 -37.39 16.53
C LYS A 226 1.40 -38.35 16.33
N ASP A 227 2.63 -37.82 16.32
CA ASP A 227 3.78 -38.63 16.64
C ASP A 227 4.70 -37.84 17.61
N LYS A 228 4.69 -38.37 18.82
CA LYS A 228 5.59 -38.00 19.91
C LYS A 228 6.94 -38.61 19.62
N GLN A 229 7.96 -37.81 19.30
CA GLN A 229 9.34 -38.22 19.54
C GLN A 229 10.10 -37.15 20.32
N LYS A 230 10.34 -37.51 21.59
CA LYS A 230 11.35 -36.93 22.49
C LYS A 230 12.71 -36.98 21.82
N ARG A 231 13.35 -35.84 21.60
CA ARG A 231 14.80 -35.83 21.30
C ARG A 231 15.55 -34.98 22.32
N LYS A 232 16.45 -35.67 23.02
CA LYS A 232 17.39 -35.19 24.03
C LYS A 232 18.30 -34.10 23.46
N GLN A 233 18.52 -33.07 24.27
CA GLN A 233 19.60 -32.10 24.12
C GLN A 233 20.98 -32.79 24.23
N LYS A 234 21.86 -32.52 23.28
CA LYS A 234 23.27 -32.72 23.36
C LYS A 234 23.98 -31.39 23.12
N LYS A 235 24.75 -30.94 24.11
CA LYS A 235 25.70 -29.83 24.01
C LYS A 235 26.83 -30.22 23.07
N PRO A 236 27.37 -29.30 22.26
CA PRO A 236 28.73 -29.46 21.74
C PRO A 236 29.72 -28.68 22.59
N SER A 237 30.81 -29.36 22.90
CA SER A 237 32.06 -28.85 23.47
C SER A 237 32.82 -28.03 22.43
N SER A 238 33.47 -27.01 22.92
CA SER A 238 34.50 -26.20 22.26
C SER A 238 35.71 -27.03 21.89
N ASP A 239 36.24 -26.81 20.69
CA ASP A 239 37.69 -26.91 20.43
C ASP A 239 38.06 -25.88 19.35
N ASP A 240 39.06 -25.08 19.70
CA ASP A 240 39.72 -24.06 18.92
C ASP A 240 40.57 -24.67 17.81
N GLU A 241 40.50 -24.12 16.61
CA GLU A 241 41.66 -24.06 15.70
C GLU A 241 41.63 -22.78 14.87
N ALA A 242 42.67 -21.99 15.08
CA ALA A 242 42.94 -20.73 14.40
C ALA A 242 43.42 -21.00 12.95
N ALA A 243 42.83 -20.32 11.98
CA ALA A 243 43.36 -20.21 10.63
C ALA A 243 44.14 -18.89 10.48
N PRO A 244 45.27 -18.85 9.74
CA PRO A 244 46.14 -17.68 9.65
C PRO A 244 45.55 -16.60 8.74
N GLU A 245 45.72 -15.34 9.15
CA GLU A 245 45.41 -14.14 8.37
C GLU A 245 46.42 -13.99 7.21
N PRO A 246 45.99 -13.48 6.03
CA PRO A 246 46.91 -13.09 4.97
C PRO A 246 47.52 -11.71 5.28
N GLU A 247 48.84 -11.66 5.18
CA GLU A 247 49.64 -10.45 5.31
C GLU A 247 49.33 -9.48 4.15
N ASP A 248 48.89 -8.27 4.48
CA ASP A 248 48.76 -7.18 3.56
C ASP A 248 50.15 -6.59 3.22
N GLU A 249 50.59 -6.77 1.99
CA GLU A 249 51.77 -6.06 1.48
C GLU A 249 51.35 -4.60 1.19
N GLU A 250 51.77 -3.69 2.08
CA GLU A 250 51.66 -2.23 1.85
C GLU A 250 52.70 -1.81 0.78
N GLU A 251 52.27 -1.54 -0.44
CA GLU A 251 53.07 -0.79 -1.41
C GLU A 251 53.01 0.71 -1.09
N ASP A 252 54.10 1.21 -0.48
CA ASP A 252 54.37 2.63 -0.29
C ASP A 252 54.51 3.36 -1.64
N PHE A 253 53.44 4.03 -2.10
CA PHE A 253 53.55 5.02 -3.16
C PHE A 253 53.82 6.41 -2.57
N PHE A 254 55.09 6.86 -2.67
CA PHE A 254 55.46 8.23 -2.42
C PHE A 254 54.80 9.19 -3.42
N PHE A 255 53.79 9.97 -2.99
CA PHE A 255 53.28 11.09 -3.71
C PHE A 255 53.94 12.37 -3.21
N ASN A 256 54.67 13.06 -4.11
CA ASN A 256 55.19 14.41 -3.90
C ASN A 256 54.03 15.38 -3.67
N ASP A 257 53.98 15.99 -2.50
CA ASP A 257 53.09 17.09 -2.14
C ASP A 257 53.51 18.37 -2.90
N ASP A 258 52.79 18.73 -3.99
CA ASP A 258 52.76 20.06 -4.55
C ASP A 258 51.43 20.74 -4.15
N PRO A 259 51.42 21.80 -3.31
CA PRO A 259 50.21 22.33 -2.70
C PRO A 259 49.37 23.24 -3.63
N THR A 260 49.58 23.26 -4.93
CA THR A 260 48.95 24.26 -5.86
C THR A 260 47.90 23.69 -6.80
N PHE A 261 47.61 22.39 -6.82
CA PHE A 261 46.54 21.84 -7.64
C PHE A 261 45.44 21.20 -6.77
N THR A 262 44.40 21.98 -6.42
CA THR A 262 43.13 21.44 -5.96
C THR A 262 42.45 20.75 -7.14
N ASN A 263 42.67 19.45 -7.31
CA ASN A 263 41.90 18.63 -8.22
C ASN A 263 40.41 18.78 -7.87
N PRO A 264 39.55 19.20 -8.81
CA PRO A 264 38.12 19.14 -8.57
C PRO A 264 37.79 17.69 -8.28
N LYS A 265 37.26 17.38 -7.06
CA LYS A 265 36.78 16.05 -6.68
C LYS A 265 35.88 15.58 -7.80
N ILE A 266 36.35 14.62 -8.59
CA ILE A 266 35.54 13.94 -9.61
C ILE A 266 34.43 13.24 -8.82
N VAL A 267 33.24 13.84 -8.76
CA VAL A 267 32.08 13.22 -8.15
C VAL A 267 31.66 12.10 -9.10
N VAL A 268 32.16 10.89 -8.85
CA VAL A 268 31.69 9.71 -9.58
C VAL A 268 30.19 9.57 -9.31
N PRO A 269 29.34 9.61 -10.34
CA PRO A 269 27.91 9.44 -10.16
C PRO A 269 27.65 8.10 -9.47
N LYS A 270 26.97 8.13 -8.32
CA LYS A 270 26.60 6.92 -7.63
C LYS A 270 25.70 6.08 -8.53
N GLU A 271 26.08 4.81 -8.75
CA GLU A 271 25.38 3.92 -9.66
C GLU A 271 24.06 3.40 -9.07
N PHE A 272 23.02 3.31 -9.92
CA PHE A 272 21.74 2.69 -9.56
C PHE A 272 21.91 1.17 -9.49
N THR A 273 21.90 0.61 -8.27
CA THR A 273 22.22 -0.79 -8.01
C THR A 273 21.06 -1.51 -7.31
N PRO A 274 20.25 -2.30 -8.03
CA PRO A 274 19.17 -3.06 -7.45
C PRO A 274 19.68 -4.20 -6.57
N PRO A 275 19.11 -4.41 -5.36
CA PRO A 275 19.50 -5.52 -4.50
C PRO A 275 19.01 -6.87 -5.06
N LYS A 276 19.76 -7.95 -4.75
CA LYS A 276 19.41 -9.32 -5.12
C LYS A 276 18.36 -9.91 -4.15
N ARG A 277 17.18 -9.35 -4.13
CA ARG A 277 16.02 -9.81 -3.34
C ARG A 277 14.72 -9.61 -4.12
N ALA A 278 13.68 -10.36 -3.76
CA ALA A 278 12.36 -10.21 -4.38
C ALA A 278 11.82 -8.80 -4.17
N GLY A 279 11.47 -8.13 -5.25
CA GLY A 279 10.83 -6.83 -5.22
C GLY A 279 9.41 -6.92 -4.68
N THR A 280 8.98 -5.89 -3.95
CA THR A 280 7.65 -5.81 -3.34
C THR A 280 6.89 -4.57 -3.79
N VAL A 281 5.58 -4.70 -3.78
CA VAL A 281 4.63 -3.61 -4.07
C VAL A 281 3.97 -3.20 -2.77
N LEU A 282 4.06 -1.91 -2.43
CA LEU A 282 3.45 -1.32 -1.26
C LEU A 282 2.29 -0.41 -1.68
N ILE A 283 1.08 -0.75 -1.25
CA ILE A 283 -0.11 0.05 -1.54
C ILE A 283 -0.72 0.52 -0.24
N THR A 284 -0.86 1.84 -0.09
CA THR A 284 -1.50 2.46 1.08
C THR A 284 -2.91 2.90 0.74
N ILE A 285 -3.91 2.46 1.51
CA ILE A 285 -5.31 2.87 1.38
C ILE A 285 -5.93 3.16 2.75
N LEU A 286 -7.05 3.86 2.78
CA LEU A 286 -7.83 4.06 4.01
C LEU A 286 -8.64 2.81 4.36
N SER A 287 -8.68 2.45 5.65
CA SER A 287 -9.46 1.31 6.16
C SER A 287 -10.95 1.66 6.37
N CYS A 288 -11.57 2.33 5.41
CA CYS A 288 -12.98 2.69 5.40
C CYS A 288 -13.57 2.63 3.98
N PRO A 289 -14.89 2.51 3.80
CA PRO A 289 -15.53 2.65 2.51
C PRO A 289 -15.23 4.03 1.86
N PRO A 290 -15.08 4.08 0.53
CA PRO A 290 -15.20 2.98 -0.44
C PRO A 290 -13.94 2.09 -0.58
N TYR A 291 -12.80 2.45 0.01
CA TYR A 291 -11.49 1.79 -0.18
C TYR A 291 -11.49 0.32 0.26
N THR A 292 -12.16 -0.01 1.36
CA THR A 292 -12.30 -1.41 1.83
C THR A 292 -13.10 -2.27 0.86
N LEU A 293 -14.00 -1.66 0.08
CA LEU A 293 -14.82 -2.36 -0.93
C LEU A 293 -14.02 -2.70 -2.20
N TRP A 294 -12.82 -2.14 -2.37
CA TRP A 294 -11.92 -2.55 -3.47
C TRP A 294 -11.34 -3.94 -3.25
N CYS A 295 -11.44 -4.48 -2.03
CA CYS A 295 -10.97 -5.81 -1.69
C CYS A 295 -9.51 -6.06 -2.11
N LEU A 296 -8.62 -5.08 -1.89
CA LEU A 296 -7.24 -5.07 -2.40
C LEU A 296 -6.47 -6.38 -2.18
N PRO A 297 -6.46 -7.02 -0.99
CA PRO A 297 -5.74 -8.29 -0.82
C PRO A 297 -6.29 -9.44 -1.66
N GLN A 298 -7.62 -9.50 -1.81
CA GLN A 298 -8.28 -10.52 -2.64
C GLN A 298 -8.03 -10.27 -4.12
N LEU A 299 -8.06 -9.00 -4.55
CA LEU A 299 -7.78 -8.60 -5.92
C LEU A 299 -6.34 -8.95 -6.33
N ALA A 300 -5.38 -8.79 -5.45
CA ALA A 300 -3.98 -9.16 -5.67
C ALA A 300 -3.75 -10.67 -5.70
N ALA A 301 -4.36 -11.41 -4.75
CA ALA A 301 -4.14 -12.85 -4.60
C ALA A 301 -4.94 -13.71 -5.60
N ARG A 302 -6.14 -13.26 -5.96
CA ARG A 302 -7.09 -14.00 -6.83
C ARG A 302 -7.68 -13.07 -7.89
N PRO A 303 -6.84 -12.48 -8.76
CA PRO A 303 -7.32 -11.59 -9.80
C PRO A 303 -8.10 -12.38 -10.88
N PRO A 304 -8.87 -11.70 -11.73
CA PRO A 304 -9.38 -12.29 -12.95
C PRO A 304 -8.20 -12.80 -13.81
N PRO A 305 -8.40 -13.86 -14.65
CA PRO A 305 -7.30 -14.47 -15.41
C PRO A 305 -6.64 -13.51 -16.42
N ILE A 306 -7.42 -12.53 -16.91
CA ILE A 306 -7.00 -11.56 -17.91
C ILE A 306 -7.10 -10.14 -17.33
N CYS A 307 -6.11 -9.30 -17.61
CA CYS A 307 -6.11 -7.90 -17.19
C CYS A 307 -7.21 -7.12 -17.94
N PRO A 308 -8.05 -6.35 -17.23
CA PRO A 308 -9.12 -5.57 -17.84
C PRO A 308 -8.62 -4.62 -18.94
N GLY A 309 -9.29 -4.67 -20.10
CA GLY A 309 -8.95 -3.87 -21.28
C GLY A 309 -7.72 -4.33 -22.05
N THR A 310 -7.26 -5.57 -21.81
CA THR A 310 -6.15 -6.22 -22.55
C THR A 310 -6.46 -7.70 -22.77
N ASN A 311 -5.64 -8.39 -23.58
CA ASN A 311 -5.65 -9.85 -23.72
C ASN A 311 -4.50 -10.50 -22.93
N LEU A 312 -3.83 -9.74 -22.04
CA LEU A 312 -2.67 -10.19 -21.30
C LEU A 312 -3.08 -10.88 -19.98
N PRO A 313 -2.35 -11.93 -19.57
CA PRO A 313 -2.61 -12.61 -18.31
C PRO A 313 -2.39 -11.66 -17.12
N GLN A 314 -3.15 -11.89 -16.07
CA GLN A 314 -3.04 -11.12 -14.83
C GLN A 314 -2.11 -11.84 -13.85
N PRO A 315 -1.03 -11.20 -13.38
CA PRO A 315 -0.15 -11.78 -12.38
C PRO A 315 -0.84 -11.87 -11.02
N ARG A 316 -0.39 -12.82 -10.20
CA ARG A 316 -0.85 -13.00 -8.82
C ARG A 316 0.21 -12.51 -7.85
N TYR A 317 -0.26 -11.97 -6.73
CA TYR A 317 0.60 -11.49 -5.66
C TYR A 317 0.19 -12.09 -4.31
N THR A 318 1.18 -12.38 -3.48
CA THR A 318 0.99 -12.84 -2.12
C THR A 318 1.18 -11.67 -1.16
N LEU A 319 0.24 -11.48 -0.23
CA LEU A 319 0.36 -10.50 0.84
C LEU A 319 1.41 -10.98 1.84
N LEU A 320 2.51 -10.25 1.99
CA LEU A 320 3.55 -10.52 2.99
C LEU A 320 3.13 -10.02 4.37
N ARG A 321 2.72 -8.76 4.45
CA ARG A 321 2.26 -8.11 5.68
C ARG A 321 1.37 -6.91 5.40
N SER A 322 0.66 -6.46 6.42
CA SER A 322 -0.01 -5.17 6.40
C SER A 322 0.20 -4.45 7.73
N PHE A 323 0.42 -3.15 7.68
CA PHE A 323 0.71 -2.33 8.85
C PHE A 323 0.05 -0.96 8.74
N GLU A 324 -0.08 -0.28 9.86
CA GLU A 324 -0.58 1.09 9.93
C GLU A 324 0.41 2.03 9.24
N PHE A 325 -0.07 2.85 8.32
CA PHE A 325 0.69 3.95 7.76
C PHE A 325 0.63 5.13 8.72
N ARG A 326 1.77 5.53 9.23
CA ARG A 326 1.90 6.61 10.20
C ARG A 326 2.58 7.80 9.56
N PRO A 327 1.85 8.86 9.20
CA PRO A 327 2.42 10.05 8.56
C PRO A 327 3.51 10.73 9.40
N GLU A 328 3.44 10.61 10.71
CA GLU A 328 4.39 11.23 11.64
C GLU A 328 5.83 10.73 11.54
N ILE A 329 6.06 9.56 10.89
CA ILE A 329 7.43 9.07 10.64
C ILE A 329 8.02 9.57 9.32
N TYR A 330 7.23 10.30 8.54
CA TYR A 330 7.63 10.87 7.25
C TYR A 330 7.72 12.40 7.41
N GLU A 331 8.88 12.88 7.82
CA GLU A 331 9.09 14.31 8.12
C GLU A 331 8.81 15.19 6.89
N GLY A 332 7.92 16.17 7.06
CA GLY A 332 7.49 17.07 5.99
C GLY A 332 6.47 16.48 5.01
N TYR A 333 6.03 15.24 5.20
CA TYR A 333 4.96 14.66 4.38
C TYR A 333 3.62 15.37 4.60
N ALA A 334 3.02 15.82 3.52
CA ALA A 334 1.70 16.44 3.51
C ALA A 334 0.81 15.78 2.45
N HIS A 335 -0.20 15.03 2.89
CA HIS A 335 -1.12 14.36 1.96
C HIS A 335 -1.91 15.35 1.12
N ARG A 336 -1.99 15.09 -0.19
CA ARG A 336 -2.77 15.90 -1.14
C ARG A 336 -3.74 15.01 -1.91
N ARG A 337 -4.95 15.55 -2.15
CA ARG A 337 -5.96 14.85 -2.98
C ARG A 337 -5.60 14.93 -4.45
N THR A 338 -6.00 13.92 -5.22
CA THR A 338 -5.86 13.88 -6.68
C THR A 338 -6.54 15.08 -7.40
N ILE A 339 -7.58 15.66 -6.80
CA ILE A 339 -8.29 16.83 -7.35
C ILE A 339 -7.54 18.15 -7.15
N GLY A 340 -6.40 18.15 -6.47
CA GLY A 340 -5.59 19.32 -6.16
C GLY A 340 -6.04 20.07 -4.90
N TRP A 341 -5.34 21.18 -4.62
CA TRP A 341 -5.68 22.09 -3.53
C TRP A 341 -6.93 22.90 -3.85
N LYS A 342 -7.85 22.98 -2.91
CA LYS A 342 -9.05 23.85 -2.98
C LYS A 342 -9.17 24.61 -1.68
N GLU A 343 -9.13 25.93 -1.77
CA GLU A 343 -9.29 26.81 -0.62
C GLU A 343 -10.64 26.57 0.08
N GLY A 344 -10.65 26.57 1.40
CA GLY A 344 -11.83 26.28 2.22
C GLY A 344 -12.25 24.81 2.29
N LEU A 345 -11.72 23.93 1.40
CA LEU A 345 -12.03 22.51 1.38
C LEU A 345 -10.82 21.63 1.74
N SER A 346 -9.63 22.00 1.26
CA SER A 346 -8.39 21.28 1.56
C SER A 346 -7.88 21.70 2.93
N LYS A 347 -7.46 20.71 3.71
CA LYS A 347 -6.89 20.90 5.02
C LYS A 347 -5.37 20.82 4.96
N SER A 348 -4.73 21.51 5.89
CA SER A 348 -3.26 21.48 6.02
C SER A 348 -2.77 20.10 6.46
N GLU A 349 -1.53 19.76 6.08
CA GLU A 349 -0.83 18.54 6.49
C GLU A 349 -1.60 17.24 6.16
N ASN A 350 -1.76 16.37 7.16
CA ASN A 350 -2.28 15.02 7.02
C ASN A 350 -3.70 14.85 7.62
N GLU A 351 -4.40 15.93 7.96
CA GLU A 351 -5.74 15.88 8.55
C GLU A 351 -6.74 15.10 7.68
N GLU A 352 -6.57 15.13 6.36
CA GLU A 352 -7.47 14.44 5.43
C GLU A 352 -7.40 12.92 5.55
N ILE A 353 -6.28 12.36 6.00
CA ILE A 353 -6.12 10.92 6.20
C ILE A 353 -6.23 10.52 7.66
N LEU A 354 -5.85 11.38 8.60
CA LEU A 354 -5.94 11.12 10.05
C LEU A 354 -7.32 11.42 10.63
N GLY A 355 -8.01 12.45 10.13
CA GLY A 355 -9.33 12.87 10.60
C GLY A 355 -10.51 12.03 10.11
N ARG A 356 -10.28 11.02 9.25
CA ARG A 356 -11.32 10.14 8.72
C ARG A 356 -11.61 8.95 9.64
N LYS A 357 -12.78 8.33 9.45
CA LYS A 357 -13.23 7.16 10.23
C LYS A 357 -12.34 5.92 10.09
N GLY A 358 -11.48 5.85 9.05
CA GLY A 358 -10.59 4.72 8.78
C GLY A 358 -9.13 5.13 8.86
N MET A 359 -8.32 4.32 9.57
CA MET A 359 -6.89 4.51 9.63
C MET A 359 -6.23 4.15 8.29
N PRO A 360 -5.20 4.90 7.84
CA PRO A 360 -4.43 4.53 6.66
C PRO A 360 -3.63 3.26 6.94
N ARG A 361 -3.60 2.34 5.97
CA ARG A 361 -2.95 1.03 6.07
C ARG A 361 -2.19 0.71 4.81
N THR A 362 -0.93 0.33 4.97
CA THR A 362 -0.09 -0.17 3.89
C THR A 362 -0.16 -1.70 3.81
N TYR A 363 -0.30 -2.20 2.60
CA TYR A 363 -0.25 -3.62 2.25
C TYR A 363 1.00 -3.86 1.41
N GLU A 364 1.84 -4.80 1.83
CA GLU A 364 3.06 -5.18 1.12
C GLU A 364 2.87 -6.54 0.45
N PHE A 365 3.03 -6.55 -0.87
CA PHE A 365 2.82 -7.72 -1.72
C PHE A 365 4.12 -8.13 -2.41
N VAL A 366 4.30 -9.43 -2.60
CA VAL A 366 5.33 -10.00 -3.44
C VAL A 366 4.68 -10.78 -4.60
N ARG A 367 5.33 -10.80 -5.77
CA ARG A 367 4.88 -11.65 -6.89
C ARG A 367 4.82 -13.10 -6.45
N THR A 368 3.70 -13.78 -6.71
CA THR A 368 3.59 -15.23 -6.50
C THR A 368 4.33 -15.95 -7.62
N THR A 369 5.47 -16.55 -7.32
CA THR A 369 6.13 -17.48 -8.21
C THR A 369 5.40 -18.82 -8.11
N ASN A 370 4.85 -19.31 -9.23
CA ASN A 370 4.42 -20.69 -9.29
C ASN A 370 5.67 -21.57 -9.24
N THR A 371 6.11 -21.96 -8.05
CA THR A 371 6.99 -23.12 -7.91
C THR A 371 6.12 -24.35 -8.25
N LYS A 372 5.91 -24.61 -9.56
CA LYS A 372 5.67 -25.98 -10.00
C LYS A 372 7.00 -26.67 -9.77
N GLY A 373 7.04 -27.55 -8.77
CA GLY A 373 8.13 -28.49 -8.63
C GLY A 373 8.26 -29.26 -9.93
N ASP A 374 9.41 -29.16 -10.54
CA ASP A 374 9.92 -30.19 -11.46
C ASP A 374 10.22 -31.45 -10.65
#